data_16d06a00fbf5056bd2818b10371b8843
#
_entry.id   16d06a00fbf5056bd2818b10371b8843
#
_cell.length_a   1.000
_cell.length_b   1.000
_cell.length_c   1.000
_cell.angle_alpha   90.00
_cell.angle_beta   90.00
_cell.angle_gamma   90.00
#
_symmetry.space_group_name_H-M   'P 1'
#
loop_
_entity.id
_entity.type
_entity.pdbx_description
1 polymer ?
#
loop_
_entity_poly.entity_id
_entity_poly.type
_entity_poly.pdbx_seq_one_letter_code
_entity_poly.pdbx_strand_id
1 'polypeptide(L)'
;MNTYTLLKVLGLLCLLSGCATHGQNVKHGAQPYIEGTTTIETLREIPDLDNQPLITIAVYSFTDQTGQRKPSPNFSQLSTAVTQGPDVWVISALKAVSDGDWFKVVERKGLNNLVKERQLIRSTRELYDGEAQADNVLKPLVFAGLIIEGGIVGYDSNILSGGVGARYFGIGIKEQYRTDQVTVSLRLVAVQTGEILLSVSATKTIASYSQGGDVFRFLDMGTKALEFETGNASNEPVNYAIRTTIEHAVLQMIYEGVNKELWKMQGVKEIK
;
A
#
# COMPACT_ATOMS: atom_id res chain seq x y z
N MET A 1 -39.34 3.66 52.88
CA MET A 1 -39.06 3.89 51.50
C MET A 1 -39.70 2.73 50.73
N ASN A 2 -40.71 3.05 49.91
CA ASN A 2 -41.58 2.03 49.28
C ASN A 2 -40.79 1.21 48.26
N THR A 3 -40.97 -0.12 48.26
CA THR A 3 -40.31 -1.07 47.31
C THR A 3 -40.42 -0.65 45.85
N TYR A 4 -41.50 0.02 45.48
CA TYR A 4 -41.70 0.59 44.13
C TYR A 4 -40.77 1.76 43.81
N THR A 5 -40.38 2.54 44.81
CA THR A 5 -39.46 3.68 44.65
C THR A 5 -38.02 3.15 44.48
N LEU A 6 -37.67 2.09 45.21
CA LEU A 6 -36.37 1.43 45.12
C LEU A 6 -36.17 0.78 43.74
N LEU A 7 -37.21 0.10 43.20
CA LEU A 7 -37.15 -0.50 41.85
C LEU A 7 -37.00 0.56 40.74
N LYS A 8 -37.69 1.70 40.87
CA LYS A 8 -37.56 2.80 39.89
C LYS A 8 -36.18 3.45 39.93
N VAL A 9 -35.58 3.61 41.09
CA VAL A 9 -34.22 4.17 41.26
C VAL A 9 -33.19 3.17 40.73
N LEU A 10 -33.35 1.87 41.02
CA LEU A 10 -32.46 0.82 40.51
C LEU A 10 -32.53 0.71 38.98
N GLY A 11 -33.73 0.79 38.39
CA GLY A 11 -33.92 0.83 36.94
C GLY A 11 -33.30 2.06 36.27
N LEU A 12 -33.33 3.21 36.92
CA LEU A 12 -32.71 4.43 36.42
C LEU A 12 -31.18 4.40 36.53
N LEU A 13 -30.64 3.76 37.58
CA LEU A 13 -29.18 3.53 37.69
C LEU A 13 -28.65 2.56 36.61
N CYS A 14 -29.39 1.52 36.23
CA CYS A 14 -29.00 0.61 35.17
C CYS A 14 -29.00 1.27 33.79
N LEU A 15 -29.85 2.29 33.57
CA LEU A 15 -29.84 3.06 32.32
C LEU A 15 -28.67 4.06 32.23
N LEU A 16 -28.08 4.44 33.33
CA LEU A 16 -26.94 5.36 33.40
C LEU A 16 -25.59 4.64 33.29
N SER A 17 -25.52 3.34 33.54
CA SER A 17 -24.29 2.54 33.41
C SER A 17 -23.99 2.09 31.97
N GLY A 18 -24.88 2.34 31.01
CA GLY A 18 -24.72 1.94 29.60
C GLY A 18 -23.84 2.84 28.74
N CYS A 19 -23.39 3.99 29.25
CA CYS A 19 -22.44 4.84 28.56
C CYS A 19 -20.99 4.56 28.96
N ALA A 20 -20.57 3.29 28.90
CA ALA A 20 -19.14 3.03 28.79
C ALA A 20 -18.71 3.51 27.39
N THR A 21 -18.14 4.70 27.33
CA THR A 21 -17.42 5.19 26.18
C THR A 21 -16.44 4.11 25.76
N HIS A 22 -16.73 3.42 24.66
CA HIS A 22 -15.72 2.68 23.92
C HIS A 22 -14.81 3.73 23.29
N GLY A 23 -14.06 4.43 24.11
CA GLY A 23 -12.89 5.15 23.67
C GLY A 23 -11.99 4.08 23.08
N GLN A 24 -11.87 4.06 21.76
CA GLN A 24 -10.81 3.28 21.13
C GLN A 24 -9.53 3.79 21.79
N ASN A 25 -8.91 2.96 22.60
CA ASN A 25 -7.56 3.19 23.07
C ASN A 25 -6.66 3.23 21.82
N VAL A 26 -6.51 4.42 21.26
CA VAL A 26 -5.42 4.68 20.33
C VAL A 26 -4.18 4.38 21.13
N LYS A 27 -3.58 3.23 20.88
CA LYS A 27 -2.34 2.82 21.53
C LYS A 27 -1.24 3.73 20.99
N HIS A 28 -1.09 4.90 21.61
CA HIS A 28 0.08 5.73 21.40
C HIS A 28 1.29 4.94 21.88
N GLY A 29 2.30 4.80 21.03
CA GLY A 29 3.53 4.09 21.36
C GLY A 29 3.55 2.60 21.04
N ALA A 30 2.66 2.11 20.16
CA ALA A 30 2.83 0.77 19.59
C ALA A 30 4.21 0.69 18.91
N GLN A 31 4.94 -0.40 19.18
CA GLN A 31 6.22 -0.63 18.52
C GLN A 31 6.02 -0.73 16.99
N PRO A 32 6.94 -0.16 16.19
CA PRO A 32 6.89 -0.34 14.76
C PRO A 32 7.03 -1.84 14.41
N TYR A 33 6.33 -2.27 13.38
CA TYR A 33 6.37 -3.64 12.89
C TYR A 33 6.59 -3.65 11.37
N ILE A 34 7.12 -4.75 10.87
CA ILE A 34 7.22 -4.98 9.42
C ILE A 34 5.86 -5.45 8.95
N GLU A 35 5.23 -4.62 8.12
CA GLU A 35 3.94 -4.96 7.54
C GLU A 35 4.10 -6.05 6.47
N GLY A 36 3.49 -7.20 6.71
CA GLY A 36 3.33 -8.28 5.73
C GLY A 36 2.00 -8.17 5.01
N THR A 37 1.93 -8.63 3.79
CA THR A 37 0.70 -8.81 3.02
C THR A 37 0.56 -10.27 2.62
N THR A 38 -0.66 -10.75 2.42
CA THR A 38 -0.87 -12.13 1.92
C THR A 38 -0.24 -12.32 0.54
N THR A 39 -0.21 -11.29 -0.29
CA THR A 39 0.39 -11.34 -1.63
C THR A 39 1.92 -11.51 -1.56
N ILE A 40 2.59 -10.86 -0.61
CA ILE A 40 4.04 -11.02 -0.45
C ILE A 40 4.40 -12.44 -0.01
N GLU A 41 3.59 -13.08 0.84
CA GLU A 41 3.77 -14.48 1.22
C GLU A 41 3.57 -15.40 -0.01
N THR A 42 2.54 -15.15 -0.83
CA THR A 42 2.34 -15.87 -2.09
C THR A 42 3.54 -15.73 -3.03
N LEU A 43 4.16 -14.54 -3.11
CA LEU A 43 5.38 -14.34 -3.91
C LEU A 43 6.57 -15.16 -3.39
N ARG A 44 6.71 -15.33 -2.09
CA ARG A 44 7.75 -16.17 -1.49
C ARG A 44 7.57 -17.65 -1.79
N GLU A 45 6.32 -18.10 -1.85
CA GLU A 45 5.95 -19.50 -2.12
C GLU A 45 6.08 -19.88 -3.61
N ILE A 46 6.40 -18.95 -4.50
CA ILE A 46 6.63 -19.25 -5.92
C ILE A 46 7.81 -20.22 -6.03
N PRO A 47 7.67 -21.32 -6.80
CA PRO A 47 8.77 -22.25 -7.04
C PRO A 47 9.99 -21.57 -7.70
N ASP A 48 11.18 -22.09 -7.45
CA ASP A 48 12.42 -21.59 -8.03
C ASP A 48 12.43 -21.63 -9.56
N LEU A 49 13.35 -20.89 -10.14
CA LEU A 49 13.63 -20.99 -11.58
C LEU A 49 14.18 -22.37 -11.95
N ASP A 50 13.70 -22.95 -13.05
CA ASP A 50 14.13 -24.27 -13.53
C ASP A 50 15.47 -24.16 -14.29
N ASN A 51 16.56 -24.49 -13.59
CA ASN A 51 17.93 -24.52 -14.15
C ASN A 51 18.34 -23.24 -14.89
N GLN A 52 17.84 -22.09 -14.49
CA GLN A 52 18.17 -20.80 -15.07
C GLN A 52 18.93 -19.93 -14.04
N PRO A 53 19.85 -19.06 -14.49
CA PRO A 53 20.48 -18.10 -13.60
C PRO A 53 19.48 -17.03 -13.19
N LEU A 54 19.76 -16.37 -12.06
CA LEU A 54 18.95 -15.23 -11.61
C LEU A 54 18.79 -14.19 -12.70
N ILE A 55 17.55 -13.76 -12.91
CA ILE A 55 17.19 -12.76 -13.92
C ILE A 55 17.62 -11.37 -13.43
N THR A 56 18.53 -10.73 -14.12
CA THR A 56 19.00 -9.39 -13.75
C THR A 56 18.03 -8.33 -14.23
N ILE A 57 17.42 -7.62 -13.28
CA ILE A 57 16.32 -6.68 -13.54
C ILE A 57 16.56 -5.34 -12.85
N ALA A 58 16.09 -4.25 -13.45
CA ALA A 58 16.12 -2.92 -12.88
C ALA A 58 14.71 -2.30 -12.85
N VAL A 59 14.42 -1.56 -11.79
CA VAL A 59 13.24 -0.70 -11.73
C VAL A 59 13.68 0.74 -12.00
N TYR A 60 13.12 1.36 -13.05
CA TYR A 60 13.46 2.73 -13.44
C TYR A 60 12.39 3.71 -12.97
N SER A 61 11.39 3.92 -13.79
CA SER A 61 10.32 4.88 -13.51
C SER A 61 9.08 4.15 -13.03
N PHE A 62 8.79 4.27 -11.74
CA PHE A 62 7.57 3.77 -11.17
C PHE A 62 7.01 4.84 -10.21
N THR A 63 6.08 5.66 -10.70
CA THR A 63 5.61 6.86 -10.01
C THR A 63 4.10 6.95 -10.02
N ASP A 64 3.57 7.87 -9.22
CA ASP A 64 2.17 8.27 -9.30
C ASP A 64 1.93 9.13 -10.56
N GLN A 65 1.08 8.66 -11.45
CA GLN A 65 0.67 9.33 -12.68
C GLN A 65 -0.76 9.86 -12.61
N THR A 66 -1.44 9.68 -11.47
CA THR A 66 -2.84 10.09 -11.31
C THR A 66 -3.01 11.58 -11.05
N GLY A 67 -2.02 12.22 -10.43
CA GLY A 67 -2.10 13.61 -10.01
C GLY A 67 -3.13 13.88 -8.91
N GLN A 68 -3.71 12.86 -8.31
CA GLN A 68 -4.80 12.99 -7.34
C GLN A 68 -4.32 13.62 -6.03
N ARG A 69 -5.16 14.51 -5.50
CA ARG A 69 -4.94 15.20 -4.22
C ARG A 69 -5.95 14.74 -3.18
N LYS A 70 -5.57 14.80 -1.91
CA LYS A 70 -6.48 14.48 -0.81
C LYS A 70 -7.61 15.51 -0.77
N PRO A 71 -8.88 15.13 -0.69
CA PRO A 71 -9.98 16.08 -0.56
C PRO A 71 -9.87 16.85 0.78
N SER A 72 -10.07 18.17 0.77
CA SER A 72 -10.16 19.03 1.96
C SER A 72 -11.22 20.09 1.78
N PRO A 73 -12.04 20.35 2.80
CA PRO A 73 -13.07 21.38 2.71
C PRO A 73 -12.53 22.82 2.78
N ASN A 74 -11.32 23.06 3.30
CA ASN A 74 -10.93 24.41 3.77
C ASN A 74 -9.69 25.03 3.14
N PHE A 75 -8.87 24.30 2.36
CA PHE A 75 -7.64 24.84 1.76
C PHE A 75 -7.25 24.14 0.46
N SER A 76 -6.50 24.83 -0.40
CA SER A 76 -5.84 24.20 -1.54
C SER A 76 -4.88 23.12 -1.07
N GLN A 77 -5.07 21.89 -1.52
CA GLN A 77 -4.30 20.76 -1.01
C GLN A 77 -3.01 20.57 -1.76
N LEU A 78 -1.93 20.53 -0.99
CA LEU A 78 -0.59 20.19 -1.47
C LEU A 78 -0.30 18.68 -1.33
N SER A 79 -1.03 17.97 -0.46
CA SER A 79 -0.81 16.54 -0.23
C SER A 79 -1.38 15.67 -1.35
N THR A 80 -0.57 14.74 -1.86
CA THR A 80 -1.01 13.72 -2.81
C THR A 80 -1.93 12.69 -2.15
N ALA A 81 -2.89 12.15 -2.90
CA ALA A 81 -3.77 11.10 -2.40
C ALA A 81 -3.05 9.76 -2.33
N VAL A 82 -2.10 9.52 -3.23
CA VAL A 82 -1.32 8.30 -3.34
C VAL A 82 0.16 8.55 -3.06
N THR A 83 0.91 7.50 -2.76
CA THR A 83 2.35 7.59 -2.49
C THR A 83 3.15 8.08 -3.70
N GLN A 84 4.23 8.81 -3.45
CA GLN A 84 5.16 9.27 -4.48
C GLN A 84 6.39 8.35 -4.64
N GLY A 85 6.50 7.30 -3.84
CA GLY A 85 7.61 6.34 -3.87
C GLY A 85 7.16 4.88 -4.02
N PRO A 86 6.29 4.53 -4.98
CA PRO A 86 5.79 3.16 -5.12
C PRO A 86 6.84 2.18 -5.66
N ASP A 87 7.93 2.67 -6.23
CA ASP A 87 9.07 1.88 -6.70
C ASP A 87 9.70 1.01 -5.60
N VAL A 88 9.66 1.46 -4.34
CA VAL A 88 10.15 0.69 -3.19
C VAL A 88 9.39 -0.62 -3.04
N TRP A 89 8.08 -0.60 -3.23
CA TRP A 89 7.24 -1.80 -3.15
C TRP A 89 7.44 -2.75 -4.34
N VAL A 90 7.69 -2.21 -5.54
CA VAL A 90 8.06 -3.04 -6.71
C VAL A 90 9.37 -3.78 -6.44
N ILE A 91 10.40 -3.09 -5.94
CA ILE A 91 11.68 -3.70 -5.58
C ILE A 91 11.50 -4.75 -4.49
N SER A 92 10.70 -4.45 -3.47
CA SER A 92 10.41 -5.38 -2.36
C SER A 92 9.70 -6.64 -2.88
N ALA A 93 8.70 -6.49 -3.75
CA ALA A 93 7.98 -7.61 -4.35
C ALA A 93 8.90 -8.49 -5.19
N LEU A 94 9.73 -7.90 -6.08
CA LEU A 94 10.71 -8.64 -6.88
C LEU A 94 11.70 -9.43 -6.02
N LYS A 95 12.16 -8.86 -4.92
CA LYS A 95 13.09 -9.50 -3.99
C LYS A 95 12.46 -10.58 -3.12
N ALA A 96 11.13 -10.60 -3.04
CA ALA A 96 10.40 -11.61 -2.28
C ALA A 96 10.11 -12.88 -3.11
N VAL A 97 10.17 -12.80 -4.42
CA VAL A 97 9.86 -13.95 -5.28
C VAL A 97 10.81 -15.10 -4.98
N SER A 98 10.22 -16.26 -4.55
CA SER A 98 10.99 -17.44 -4.15
C SER A 98 12.10 -17.10 -3.16
N ASP A 99 11.77 -16.32 -2.12
CA ASP A 99 12.71 -15.82 -1.10
C ASP A 99 13.99 -15.15 -1.66
N GLY A 100 13.94 -14.65 -2.88
CA GLY A 100 15.02 -13.91 -3.55
C GLY A 100 15.76 -14.68 -4.63
N ASP A 101 15.33 -15.90 -4.96
CA ASP A 101 16.03 -16.80 -5.89
C ASP A 101 15.59 -16.66 -7.37
N TRP A 102 14.80 -15.61 -7.68
CA TRP A 102 14.43 -15.29 -9.08
C TRP A 102 15.18 -14.11 -9.67
N PHE A 103 15.21 -12.99 -8.92
CA PHE A 103 15.65 -11.73 -9.48
C PHE A 103 16.90 -11.17 -8.78
N LYS A 104 17.89 -10.82 -9.58
CA LYS A 104 18.98 -9.93 -9.17
C LYS A 104 18.57 -8.50 -9.50
N VAL A 105 17.97 -7.81 -8.54
CA VAL A 105 17.54 -6.41 -8.71
C VAL A 105 18.75 -5.49 -8.60
N VAL A 106 19.00 -4.67 -9.64
CA VAL A 106 20.10 -3.73 -9.69
C VAL A 106 19.61 -2.29 -9.57
N GLU A 107 20.38 -1.48 -8.84
CA GLU A 107 20.07 -0.08 -8.59
C GLU A 107 20.15 0.78 -9.86
N ARG A 108 19.09 1.54 -10.15
CA ARG A 108 19.06 2.50 -11.26
C ARG A 108 18.45 3.84 -10.88
N LYS A 109 17.57 3.89 -9.90
CA LYS A 109 16.99 5.14 -9.40
C LYS A 109 18.07 6.02 -8.75
N GLY A 110 18.92 5.43 -7.93
CA GLY A 110 20.06 6.06 -7.27
C GLY A 110 21.38 5.96 -8.06
N LEU A 111 21.37 5.66 -9.34
CA LEU A 111 22.59 5.41 -10.13
C LEU A 111 23.60 6.57 -10.07
N ASN A 112 23.11 7.82 -10.09
CA ASN A 112 23.99 9.00 -10.00
C ASN A 112 24.76 9.03 -8.68
N ASN A 113 24.15 8.67 -7.57
CA ASN A 113 24.79 8.61 -6.26
C ASN A 113 25.81 7.46 -6.21
N LEU A 114 25.43 6.31 -6.76
CA LEU A 114 26.33 5.15 -6.87
C LEU A 114 27.55 5.46 -7.71
N VAL A 115 27.39 6.17 -8.83
CA VAL A 115 28.53 6.58 -9.69
C VAL A 115 29.45 7.56 -8.96
N LYS A 116 28.89 8.56 -8.25
CA LYS A 116 29.68 9.49 -7.44
C LYS A 116 30.47 8.79 -6.34
N GLU A 117 29.87 7.83 -5.63
CA GLU A 117 30.55 7.04 -4.62
C GLU A 117 31.69 6.22 -5.22
N ARG A 118 31.47 5.60 -6.36
CA ARG A 118 32.51 4.85 -7.08
C ARG A 118 33.66 5.75 -7.54
N GLN A 119 33.37 6.98 -7.96
CA GLN A 119 34.41 7.98 -8.30
C GLN A 119 35.20 8.38 -7.07
N LEU A 120 34.54 8.60 -5.92
CA LEU A 120 35.22 8.91 -4.65
C LEU A 120 36.16 7.78 -4.23
N ILE A 121 35.68 6.54 -4.27
CA ILE A 121 36.53 5.37 -3.95
C ILE A 121 37.76 5.31 -4.86
N ARG A 122 37.56 5.55 -6.17
CA ARG A 122 38.64 5.52 -7.14
C ARG A 122 39.68 6.61 -6.86
N SER A 123 39.25 7.86 -6.70
CA SER A 123 40.16 8.98 -6.44
C SER A 123 40.87 8.85 -5.08
N THR A 124 40.21 8.30 -4.07
CA THR A 124 40.82 8.05 -2.77
C THR A 124 41.92 6.98 -2.87
N ARG A 125 41.67 5.91 -3.61
CA ARG A 125 42.67 4.83 -3.82
C ARG A 125 43.85 5.33 -4.63
N GLU A 126 43.62 6.11 -5.70
CA GLU A 126 44.69 6.73 -6.49
C GLU A 126 45.59 7.60 -5.63
N LEU A 127 45.06 8.31 -4.63
CA LEU A 127 45.82 9.19 -3.74
C LEU A 127 46.59 8.46 -2.64
N TYR A 128 46.04 7.38 -2.08
CA TYR A 128 46.58 6.74 -0.87
C TYR A 128 47.24 5.38 -1.13
N ASP A 129 46.76 4.62 -2.11
CA ASP A 129 47.25 3.26 -2.34
C ASP A 129 48.31 3.20 -3.48
N GLY A 130 48.45 4.28 -4.27
CA GLY A 130 49.34 4.34 -5.43
C GLY A 130 48.91 3.38 -6.56
N GLU A 131 49.68 3.39 -7.68
CA GLU A 131 49.36 2.56 -8.86
C GLU A 131 49.57 1.03 -8.65
N ALA A 132 50.05 0.61 -7.49
CA ALA A 132 50.64 -0.72 -7.28
C ALA A 132 49.64 -1.87 -6.97
N GLN A 133 48.33 -1.62 -6.86
CA GLN A 133 47.40 -2.70 -6.53
C GLN A 133 46.28 -2.86 -7.59
N ALA A 134 46.64 -3.61 -8.65
CA ALA A 134 45.70 -4.03 -9.70
C ALA A 134 44.48 -4.84 -9.14
N ASP A 135 44.64 -5.48 -7.99
CA ASP A 135 43.62 -6.29 -7.31
C ASP A 135 42.50 -5.46 -6.65
N ASN A 136 42.69 -4.16 -6.52
CA ASN A 136 41.74 -3.24 -5.84
C ASN A 136 40.77 -2.49 -6.78
N VAL A 137 40.66 -2.94 -8.02
CA VAL A 137 39.75 -2.32 -9.01
C VAL A 137 38.31 -2.66 -8.66
N LEU A 138 37.47 -1.63 -8.61
CA LEU A 138 36.03 -1.83 -8.46
C LEU A 138 35.50 -2.68 -9.61
N LYS A 139 34.81 -3.77 -9.29
CA LYS A 139 34.15 -4.60 -10.32
C LYS A 139 33.18 -3.74 -11.13
N PRO A 140 32.97 -4.04 -12.42
CA PRO A 140 31.99 -3.33 -13.24
C PRO A 140 30.59 -3.45 -12.66
N LEU A 141 29.76 -2.44 -12.87
CA LEU A 141 28.36 -2.51 -12.51
C LEU A 141 27.66 -3.60 -13.31
N VAL A 142 26.79 -4.33 -12.66
CA VAL A 142 25.97 -5.35 -13.31
C VAL A 142 24.97 -4.68 -14.23
N PHE A 143 24.88 -5.16 -15.48
CA PHE A 143 23.88 -4.70 -16.44
C PHE A 143 22.53 -5.38 -16.18
N ALA A 144 21.43 -4.62 -16.30
CA ALA A 144 20.10 -5.19 -16.30
C ALA A 144 19.81 -5.81 -17.67
N GLY A 145 19.32 -7.04 -17.70
CA GLY A 145 18.77 -7.65 -18.91
C GLY A 145 17.34 -7.20 -19.19
N LEU A 146 16.62 -6.90 -18.12
CA LEU A 146 15.23 -6.47 -18.15
C LEU A 146 15.04 -5.16 -17.36
N ILE A 147 14.07 -4.37 -17.80
CA ILE A 147 13.64 -3.15 -17.10
C ILE A 147 12.16 -3.26 -16.76
N ILE A 148 11.81 -2.86 -15.54
CA ILE A 148 10.43 -2.57 -15.16
C ILE A 148 10.22 -1.06 -15.16
N GLU A 149 9.17 -0.65 -15.85
CA GLU A 149 8.62 0.69 -15.84
C GLU A 149 7.10 0.64 -15.62
N GLY A 150 6.54 1.70 -15.07
CA GLY A 150 5.11 1.78 -14.83
C GLY A 150 4.73 2.83 -13.81
N GLY A 151 3.62 2.60 -13.12
CA GLY A 151 3.16 3.50 -12.09
C GLY A 151 1.74 3.24 -11.64
N ILE A 152 1.27 4.10 -10.77
CA ILE A 152 -0.13 4.17 -10.37
C ILE A 152 -0.81 5.02 -11.44
N VAL A 153 -1.65 4.39 -12.26
CA VAL A 153 -2.24 5.02 -13.47
C VAL A 153 -3.69 5.46 -13.25
N GLY A 154 -4.34 4.96 -12.21
CA GLY A 154 -5.71 5.32 -11.85
C GLY A 154 -5.90 5.37 -10.34
N TYR A 155 -6.61 6.38 -9.89
CA TYR A 155 -7.15 6.49 -8.54
C TYR A 155 -8.51 7.18 -8.61
N ASP A 156 -9.55 6.37 -8.59
CA ASP A 156 -10.93 6.84 -8.65
C ASP A 156 -11.51 6.82 -7.24
N SER A 157 -12.00 7.97 -6.79
CA SER A 157 -12.59 8.11 -5.47
C SER A 157 -14.11 8.21 -5.55
N ASN A 158 -14.80 7.70 -4.53
CA ASN A 158 -16.27 7.72 -4.43
C ASN A 158 -16.98 7.03 -5.59
N ILE A 159 -16.45 5.92 -6.11
CA ILE A 159 -17.08 5.14 -7.18
C ILE A 159 -18.49 4.71 -6.78
N LEU A 160 -18.61 4.23 -5.53
CA LEU A 160 -19.87 3.95 -4.89
C LEU A 160 -19.90 4.62 -3.53
N SER A 161 -20.94 5.40 -3.28
CA SER A 161 -21.21 5.94 -1.95
C SER A 161 -22.68 5.79 -1.67
N GLY A 162 -23.00 5.41 -0.45
CA GLY A 162 -24.38 5.24 -0.02
C GLY A 162 -24.45 5.26 1.49
N GLY A 163 -25.67 5.35 1.99
CA GLY A 163 -25.91 5.30 3.41
C GLY A 163 -27.38 5.15 3.69
N VAL A 164 -27.68 4.58 4.84
CA VAL A 164 -29.01 4.51 5.41
C VAL A 164 -29.00 5.30 6.70
N GLY A 165 -29.95 6.21 6.83
CA GLY A 165 -30.16 6.97 8.06
C GLY A 165 -31.62 6.90 8.47
N ALA A 166 -31.87 6.64 9.74
CA ALA A 166 -33.19 6.74 10.34
C ALA A 166 -33.12 7.64 11.57
N ARG A 167 -34.08 8.53 11.72
CA ARG A 167 -34.18 9.42 12.87
C ARG A 167 -35.58 9.35 13.47
N TYR A 168 -35.64 9.11 14.77
CA TYR A 168 -36.88 9.07 15.52
C TYR A 168 -36.71 9.80 16.85
N PHE A 169 -37.56 10.80 17.12
CA PHE A 169 -37.48 11.65 18.33
C PHE A 169 -36.08 12.23 18.62
N GLY A 170 -35.36 12.67 17.60
CA GLY A 170 -34.03 13.25 17.77
C GLY A 170 -32.90 12.24 17.96
N ILE A 171 -33.16 10.93 17.87
CA ILE A 171 -32.16 9.88 17.88
C ILE A 171 -32.00 9.38 16.44
N GLY A 172 -30.82 9.46 15.89
CA GLY A 172 -30.51 9.02 14.52
C GLY A 172 -29.42 7.98 14.50
N ILE A 173 -29.53 7.03 13.60
CA ILE A 173 -28.48 6.10 13.21
C ILE A 173 -28.17 6.38 11.75
N LYS A 174 -26.88 6.56 11.44
CA LYS A 174 -26.39 6.83 10.11
C LYS A 174 -25.28 5.84 9.78
N GLU A 175 -25.46 5.13 8.69
CA GLU A 175 -24.43 4.27 8.12
C GLU A 175 -24.05 4.82 6.75
N GLN A 176 -22.76 4.95 6.52
CA GLN A 176 -22.22 5.39 5.23
C GLN A 176 -21.11 4.45 4.80
N TYR A 177 -21.05 4.18 3.51
CA TYR A 177 -19.94 3.50 2.89
C TYR A 177 -19.43 4.29 1.69
N ARG A 178 -18.16 4.09 1.41
CA ARG A 178 -17.48 4.65 0.25
C ARG A 178 -16.52 3.62 -0.30
N THR A 179 -16.43 3.53 -1.62
CA THR A 179 -15.44 2.71 -2.30
C THR A 179 -14.59 3.58 -3.21
N ASP A 180 -13.28 3.42 -3.08
CA ASP A 180 -12.29 4.00 -3.97
C ASP A 180 -11.65 2.86 -4.78
N GLN A 181 -11.00 3.18 -5.89
CA GLN A 181 -10.32 2.20 -6.73
C GLN A 181 -8.94 2.71 -7.09
N VAL A 182 -7.94 1.83 -6.98
CA VAL A 182 -6.57 2.11 -7.41
C VAL A 182 -6.18 1.13 -8.52
N THR A 183 -5.56 1.67 -9.57
CA THR A 183 -5.04 0.88 -10.70
C THR A 183 -3.55 1.12 -10.85
N VAL A 184 -2.81 0.03 -10.91
CA VAL A 184 -1.37 -0.01 -11.13
C VAL A 184 -1.12 -0.67 -12.49
N SER A 185 -0.22 -0.11 -13.28
CA SER A 185 0.25 -0.73 -14.52
C SER A 185 1.77 -0.84 -14.52
N LEU A 186 2.29 -1.96 -14.99
CA LEU A 186 3.71 -2.19 -15.19
C LEU A 186 3.97 -2.86 -16.54
N ARG A 187 5.14 -2.59 -17.11
CA ARG A 187 5.63 -3.22 -18.32
C ARG A 187 7.06 -3.71 -18.11
N LEU A 188 7.32 -4.86 -18.70
CA LEU A 188 8.62 -5.50 -18.72
C LEU A 188 9.26 -5.28 -20.08
N VAL A 189 10.43 -4.67 -20.13
CA VAL A 189 11.13 -4.30 -21.35
C VAL A 189 12.46 -5.03 -21.43
N ALA A 190 12.74 -5.64 -22.57
CA ALA A 190 14.04 -6.24 -22.87
C ALA A 190 15.06 -5.15 -23.23
N VAL A 191 16.18 -5.08 -22.49
CA VAL A 191 17.20 -4.04 -22.71
C VAL A 191 17.87 -4.17 -24.08
N GLN A 192 18.08 -5.39 -24.55
CA GLN A 192 18.80 -5.66 -25.82
C GLN A 192 18.00 -5.21 -27.03
N THR A 193 16.68 -5.35 -27.02
CA THR A 193 15.84 -5.09 -28.18
C THR A 193 14.96 -3.85 -28.03
N GLY A 194 14.73 -3.39 -26.81
CA GLY A 194 13.73 -2.38 -26.50
C GLY A 194 12.30 -2.88 -26.59
N GLU A 195 12.09 -4.19 -26.78
CA GLU A 195 10.78 -4.80 -26.89
C GLU A 195 10.07 -4.82 -25.54
N ILE A 196 8.78 -4.49 -25.52
CA ILE A 196 7.91 -4.67 -24.37
C ILE A 196 7.42 -6.12 -24.37
N LEU A 197 8.04 -6.95 -23.53
CA LEU A 197 7.71 -8.36 -23.41
C LEU A 197 6.35 -8.61 -22.76
N LEU A 198 6.04 -7.83 -21.74
CA LEU A 198 4.80 -7.92 -20.95
C LEU A 198 4.29 -6.53 -20.61
N SER A 199 2.97 -6.42 -20.52
CA SER A 199 2.28 -5.26 -19.94
C SER A 199 1.12 -5.77 -19.09
N VAL A 200 1.17 -5.49 -17.79
CA VAL A 200 0.24 -5.99 -16.78
C VAL A 200 -0.41 -4.83 -16.08
N SER A 201 -1.70 -4.96 -15.79
CA SER A 201 -2.43 -4.00 -14.98
C SER A 201 -3.23 -4.72 -13.89
N ALA A 202 -3.12 -4.23 -12.67
CA ALA A 202 -3.88 -4.72 -11.53
C ALA A 202 -4.71 -3.59 -10.93
N THR A 203 -5.89 -3.93 -10.47
CA THR A 203 -6.83 -2.97 -9.87
C THR A 203 -7.36 -3.51 -8.55
N LYS A 204 -7.41 -2.66 -7.54
CA LYS A 204 -7.97 -2.98 -6.22
C LYS A 204 -9.00 -1.95 -5.81
N THR A 205 -10.13 -2.43 -5.30
CA THR A 205 -11.15 -1.59 -4.65
C THR A 205 -10.82 -1.45 -3.18
N ILE A 206 -10.89 -0.22 -2.69
CA ILE A 206 -10.66 0.18 -1.30
C ILE A 206 -12.02 0.46 -0.68
N ALA A 207 -12.37 -0.24 0.40
CA ALA A 207 -13.63 -0.05 1.09
C ALA A 207 -13.44 0.78 2.37
N SER A 208 -14.32 1.75 2.57
CA SER A 208 -14.40 2.58 3.75
C SER A 208 -15.82 2.56 4.31
N TYR A 209 -15.97 2.31 5.59
CA TYR A 209 -17.24 2.27 6.30
C TYR A 209 -17.24 3.30 7.43
N SER A 210 -18.34 3.98 7.59
CA SER A 210 -18.59 4.85 8.73
C SER A 210 -19.97 4.57 9.29
N GLN A 211 -20.06 4.28 10.57
CA GLN A 211 -21.30 4.15 11.31
C GLN A 211 -21.34 5.24 12.38
N GLY A 212 -22.37 6.06 12.38
CA GLY A 212 -22.57 7.12 13.35
C GLY A 212 -23.96 7.05 13.97
N GLY A 213 -24.04 7.35 15.25
CA GLY A 213 -25.30 7.59 15.96
C GLY A 213 -25.32 9.02 16.48
N ASP A 214 -26.32 9.80 16.10
CA ASP A 214 -26.54 11.15 16.60
C ASP A 214 -27.78 11.19 17.49
N VAL A 215 -27.66 11.84 18.63
CA VAL A 215 -28.78 12.14 19.54
C VAL A 215 -28.97 13.64 19.56
N PHE A 216 -30.07 14.09 18.95
CA PHE A 216 -30.47 15.47 18.98
C PHE A 216 -31.59 15.65 20.01
N ARG A 217 -31.31 16.25 21.13
CA ARG A 217 -32.33 16.61 22.14
C ARG A 217 -32.52 18.12 22.20
N PHE A 218 -33.70 18.56 21.86
CA PHE A 218 -34.18 19.88 22.32
C PHE A 218 -34.58 19.75 23.79
N LEU A 219 -33.72 20.21 24.68
CA LEU A 219 -34.13 20.53 26.02
C LEU A 219 -34.65 21.96 25.99
N ASP A 220 -35.94 22.13 26.24
CA ASP A 220 -36.59 23.44 26.35
C ASP A 220 -36.12 24.14 27.63
N MET A 221 -34.88 24.59 27.61
CA MET A 221 -34.23 25.43 28.60
C MET A 221 -33.55 26.62 27.89
N GLY A 222 -34.38 27.39 27.16
CA GLY A 222 -33.93 28.65 26.60
C GLY A 222 -32.65 28.55 25.79
N THR A 223 -32.77 28.24 24.50
CA THR A 223 -31.72 28.40 23.47
C THR A 223 -30.42 27.57 23.56
N LYS A 224 -30.36 26.46 24.28
CA LYS A 224 -29.21 25.55 24.24
C LYS A 224 -29.60 24.22 23.61
N ALA A 225 -29.17 24.00 22.34
CA ALA A 225 -29.20 22.70 21.72
C ALA A 225 -28.00 21.88 22.23
N LEU A 226 -28.24 20.67 22.70
CA LEU A 226 -27.20 19.71 23.04
C LEU A 226 -27.15 18.64 21.94
N GLU A 227 -26.07 18.59 21.23
CA GLU A 227 -25.83 17.62 20.17
C GLU A 227 -24.74 16.65 20.60
N PHE A 228 -25.06 15.36 20.60
CA PHE A 228 -24.08 14.29 20.82
C PHE A 228 -23.98 13.45 19.58
N GLU A 229 -22.79 13.33 19.05
CA GLU A 229 -22.48 12.45 17.93
C GLU A 229 -21.47 11.40 18.38
N THR A 230 -21.80 10.12 18.18
CA THR A 230 -20.87 9.02 18.35
C THR A 230 -20.74 8.29 17.04
N GLY A 231 -19.52 8.06 16.59
CA GLY A 231 -19.26 7.39 15.32
C GLY A 231 -18.13 6.40 15.40
N ASN A 232 -18.21 5.38 14.60
CA ASN A 232 -17.13 4.43 14.34
C ASN A 232 -16.85 4.39 12.83
N ALA A 233 -15.60 4.56 12.43
CA ALA A 233 -15.19 4.49 11.05
C ALA A 233 -14.09 3.45 10.88
N SER A 234 -14.21 2.60 9.87
CA SER A 234 -13.19 1.65 9.48
C SER A 234 -12.79 1.92 8.04
N ASN A 235 -11.52 2.23 7.81
CA ASN A 235 -10.98 2.55 6.50
C ASN A 235 -9.80 1.64 6.20
N GLU A 236 -9.78 1.03 5.02
CA GLU A 236 -8.58 0.39 4.51
C GLU A 236 -7.54 1.47 4.15
N PRO A 237 -6.30 1.38 4.64
CA PRO A 237 -5.27 2.38 4.30
C PRO A 237 -4.96 2.36 2.80
N VAL A 238 -5.01 3.53 2.15
CA VAL A 238 -4.71 3.67 0.72
C VAL A 238 -3.32 3.11 0.37
N ASN A 239 -2.33 3.37 1.21
CA ASN A 239 -0.96 2.87 0.99
C ASN A 239 -0.89 1.35 1.03
N TYR A 240 -1.65 0.70 1.91
CA TYR A 240 -1.74 -0.77 1.95
C TYR A 240 -2.37 -1.32 0.68
N ALA A 241 -3.46 -0.70 0.22
CA ALA A 241 -4.13 -1.09 -1.01
C ALA A 241 -3.23 -0.93 -2.24
N ILE A 242 -2.49 0.18 -2.35
CA ILE A 242 -1.53 0.41 -3.44
C ILE A 242 -0.42 -0.64 -3.39
N ARG A 243 0.14 -0.91 -2.22
CA ARG A 243 1.19 -1.91 -2.03
C ARG A 243 0.73 -3.29 -2.48
N THR A 244 -0.43 -3.77 -2.00
CA THR A 244 -0.96 -5.07 -2.39
C THR A 244 -1.28 -5.14 -3.88
N THR A 245 -1.71 -4.03 -4.51
CA THR A 245 -1.95 -3.96 -5.95
C THR A 245 -0.65 -4.09 -6.75
N ILE A 246 0.43 -3.44 -6.30
CA ILE A 246 1.77 -3.57 -6.90
C ILE A 246 2.28 -5.01 -6.79
N GLU A 247 2.21 -5.59 -5.61
CA GLU A 247 2.61 -6.98 -5.36
C GLU A 247 1.84 -7.95 -6.24
N HIS A 248 0.53 -7.73 -6.41
CA HIS A 248 -0.30 -8.53 -7.30
C HIS A 248 0.06 -8.34 -8.78
N ALA A 249 0.40 -7.12 -9.20
CA ALA A 249 0.87 -6.88 -10.56
C ALA A 249 2.20 -7.59 -10.85
N VAL A 250 3.11 -7.65 -9.87
CA VAL A 250 4.36 -8.45 -9.98
C VAL A 250 4.04 -9.94 -10.05
N LEU A 251 3.13 -10.44 -9.22
CA LEU A 251 2.68 -11.83 -9.26
C LEU A 251 2.11 -12.20 -10.63
N GLN A 252 1.23 -11.36 -11.17
CA GLN A 252 0.65 -11.55 -12.50
C GLN A 252 1.72 -11.52 -13.60
N MET A 253 2.69 -10.62 -13.51
CA MET A 253 3.83 -10.55 -14.44
C MET A 253 4.61 -11.89 -14.47
N ILE A 254 4.82 -12.52 -13.31
CA ILE A 254 5.53 -13.80 -13.22
C ILE A 254 4.74 -14.89 -13.94
N TYR A 255 3.44 -15.00 -13.67
CA TYR A 255 2.59 -16.01 -14.31
C TYR A 255 2.45 -15.81 -15.81
N GLU A 256 2.25 -14.57 -16.27
CA GLU A 256 2.22 -14.27 -17.70
C GLU A 256 3.56 -14.56 -18.40
N GLY A 257 4.66 -14.31 -17.70
CA GLY A 257 5.99 -14.62 -18.22
C GLY A 257 6.25 -16.12 -18.35
N VAL A 258 5.73 -16.93 -17.43
CA VAL A 258 5.73 -18.39 -17.56
C VAL A 258 4.89 -18.83 -18.76
N ASN A 259 3.68 -18.31 -18.89
CA ASN A 259 2.78 -18.63 -20.00
C ASN A 259 3.35 -18.21 -21.39
N LYS A 260 4.16 -17.17 -21.43
CA LYS A 260 4.87 -16.72 -22.63
C LYS A 260 6.28 -17.34 -22.79
N GLU A 261 6.63 -18.31 -21.96
CA GLU A 261 7.93 -19.00 -21.98
C GLU A 261 9.15 -18.08 -21.80
N LEU A 262 8.97 -16.90 -21.18
CA LEU A 262 10.09 -15.99 -20.88
C LEU A 262 11.00 -16.55 -19.78
N TRP A 263 10.42 -17.35 -18.88
CA TRP A 263 11.11 -18.09 -17.82
C TRP A 263 10.35 -19.37 -17.48
N LYS A 264 11.03 -20.29 -16.81
CA LYS A 264 10.45 -21.57 -16.42
C LYS A 264 10.53 -21.74 -14.91
N MET A 265 9.46 -22.22 -14.31
CA MET A 265 9.38 -22.60 -12.89
C MET A 265 9.62 -24.10 -12.70
N GLN A 266 10.28 -24.46 -11.61
CA GLN A 266 10.45 -25.88 -11.25
C GLN A 266 9.10 -26.55 -11.00
N GLY A 267 8.91 -27.72 -11.57
CA GLY A 267 7.72 -28.55 -11.34
C GLY A 267 6.42 -28.08 -12.01
N VAL A 268 6.43 -26.95 -12.73
CA VAL A 268 5.26 -26.41 -13.43
C VAL A 268 5.46 -26.47 -14.93
N LYS A 269 4.56 -27.18 -15.63
CA LYS A 269 4.60 -27.25 -17.11
C LYS A 269 3.78 -26.14 -17.79
N GLU A 270 2.68 -25.76 -17.22
CA GLU A 270 1.79 -24.66 -17.66
C GLU A 270 0.94 -24.19 -16.48
N ILE A 271 0.68 -22.89 -16.42
CA ILE A 271 -0.26 -22.30 -15.46
C ILE A 271 -1.55 -22.01 -16.24
N LYS A 272 -2.65 -22.66 -15.79
CA LYS A 272 -3.99 -22.44 -16.37
C LYS A 272 -4.68 -21.25 -15.73
#